data_86e7a51ce689c41efc8116425a4d28bb
#
_entry.id   86e7a51ce689c41efc8116425a4d28bb
#
_cell.length_a   1.000
_cell.length_b   1.000
_cell.length_c   1.000
_cell.angle_alpha   90.00
_cell.angle_beta   90.00
_cell.angle_gamma   90.00
#
_symmetry.space_group_name_H-M   'P 1'
#
loop_
_entity.id
_entity.type
_entity.pdbx_description
1 polymer ?
#
loop_
_entity_poly.entity_id
_entity_poly.type
_entity_poly.pdbx_seq_one_letter_code
_entity_poly.pdbx_strand_id
1 'polypeptide(L)'
;MSAERTEHSAVRLPFDLTLEDVAEMNESDELGRRFELSPEGVLSVMPPPTVEHQIITSQLIVWFAAHGWPPEQVLPAVGLRTEKQQRYGGRIPDLTVWSARPPGRIWPSAKTALVVVEIAATSTAPIDRSIKRDEYAASGIRRYWMVGQDAANTVTMLELDGDGYRQVATHPLAWLLNTDPRDYLTD
;
A
#
# COMPACT_ATOMS: atom_id res chain seq x y z
N MET A 1 -20.58 15.16 20.03
CA MET A 1 -19.27 15.18 19.36
C MET A 1 -19.47 14.49 18.02
N SER A 2 -19.48 15.26 16.96
CA SER A 2 -19.74 14.77 15.59
C SER A 2 -18.47 14.13 15.05
N ALA A 3 -18.52 12.84 14.70
CA ALA A 3 -17.43 12.20 13.99
C ALA A 3 -17.38 12.81 12.58
N GLU A 4 -16.33 13.55 12.29
CA GLU A 4 -16.04 13.97 10.92
C GLU A 4 -15.83 12.72 10.07
N ARG A 5 -16.78 12.50 9.13
CA ARG A 5 -16.62 11.51 8.07
C ARG A 5 -15.52 12.00 7.15
N THR A 6 -14.40 11.32 7.17
CA THR A 6 -13.39 11.45 6.12
C THR A 6 -13.97 10.78 4.86
N GLU A 7 -14.62 11.54 4.01
CA GLU A 7 -15.15 11.05 2.75
C GLU A 7 -14.01 10.91 1.75
N HIS A 8 -13.75 9.68 1.29
CA HIS A 8 -12.94 9.43 0.12
C HIS A 8 -13.75 9.92 -1.10
N SER A 9 -13.29 10.99 -1.75
CA SER A 9 -13.89 11.45 -2.99
C SER A 9 -13.18 10.82 -4.18
N ALA A 10 -13.90 9.96 -4.89
CA ALA A 10 -13.48 9.49 -6.21
C ALA A 10 -14.12 10.35 -7.29
N VAL A 11 -13.31 10.98 -8.13
CA VAL A 11 -13.78 11.83 -9.25
C VAL A 11 -13.33 11.20 -10.55
N ARG A 12 -14.27 10.97 -11.47
CA ARG A 12 -13.95 10.61 -12.85
C ARG A 12 -13.78 11.89 -13.65
N LEU A 13 -12.57 12.15 -14.10
CA LEU A 13 -12.28 13.33 -14.89
C LEU A 13 -12.65 13.10 -16.38
N PRO A 14 -13.03 14.15 -17.13
CA PRO A 14 -13.44 14.04 -18.50
C PRO A 14 -12.28 13.83 -19.50
N PHE A 15 -11.06 13.67 -19.04
CA PHE A 15 -9.85 13.43 -19.82
C PHE A 15 -9.03 12.30 -19.17
N ASP A 16 -8.25 11.60 -19.95
CA ASP A 16 -7.39 10.52 -19.48
C ASP A 16 -6.19 11.12 -18.72
N LEU A 17 -6.14 10.94 -17.40
CA LEU A 17 -4.97 11.26 -16.59
C LEU A 17 -3.88 10.23 -16.84
N THR A 18 -2.65 10.70 -16.95
CA THR A 18 -1.45 9.87 -16.98
C THR A 18 -0.85 9.72 -15.57
N LEU A 19 0.05 8.75 -15.39
CA LEU A 19 0.79 8.61 -14.13
C LEU A 19 1.74 9.78 -13.88
N GLU A 20 2.21 10.43 -14.94
CA GLU A 20 3.02 11.64 -14.88
C GLU A 20 2.20 12.81 -14.33
N ASP A 21 0.95 12.99 -14.78
CA ASP A 21 0.06 14.01 -14.23
C ASP A 21 -0.20 13.78 -12.73
N VAL A 22 -0.44 12.54 -12.33
CA VAL A 22 -0.64 12.18 -10.92
C VAL A 22 0.64 12.39 -10.09
N ALA A 23 1.81 12.14 -10.65
CA ALA A 23 3.08 12.43 -9.98
C ALA A 23 3.25 13.93 -9.76
N GLU A 24 2.94 14.77 -10.76
CA GLU A 24 2.98 16.23 -10.66
C GLU A 24 1.97 16.76 -9.63
N MET A 25 0.74 16.18 -9.59
CA MET A 25 -0.24 16.49 -8.56
C MET A 25 0.28 16.17 -7.15
N ASN A 26 0.93 15.03 -6.96
CA ASN A 26 1.53 14.65 -5.67
C ASN A 26 2.71 15.55 -5.27
N GLU A 27 3.51 16.01 -6.23
CA GLU A 27 4.66 16.89 -5.98
C GLU A 27 4.24 18.32 -5.66
N SER A 28 3.14 18.79 -6.27
CA SER A 28 2.65 20.16 -6.13
C SER A 28 1.62 20.38 -5.01
N ASP A 29 1.14 19.32 -4.34
CA ASP A 29 0.11 19.45 -3.32
C ASP A 29 0.63 20.01 -1.99
N GLU A 30 0.29 21.24 -1.67
CA GLU A 30 0.70 21.94 -0.45
C GLU A 30 -0.01 21.43 0.83
N LEU A 31 -1.08 20.64 0.69
CA LEU A 31 -1.88 20.13 1.81
C LEU A 31 -1.46 18.73 2.27
N GLY A 32 -0.45 18.12 1.63
CA GLY A 32 0.04 16.78 1.96
C GLY A 32 -0.94 15.65 1.64
N ARG A 33 -1.89 15.89 0.72
CA ARG A 33 -2.78 14.85 0.21
C ARG A 33 -2.01 13.95 -0.73
N ARG A 34 -2.51 12.73 -0.92
CA ARG A 34 -1.96 11.77 -1.88
C ARG A 34 -3.00 11.51 -2.96
N PHE A 35 -2.55 11.52 -4.20
CA PHE A 35 -3.38 11.22 -5.36
C PHE A 35 -2.99 9.87 -5.92
N GLU A 36 -3.97 9.01 -6.09
CA GLU A 36 -3.82 7.67 -6.68
C GLU A 36 -4.73 7.56 -7.90
N LEU A 37 -4.31 6.80 -8.91
CA LEU A 37 -5.07 6.53 -10.12
C LEU A 37 -5.31 5.03 -10.25
N SER A 38 -6.58 4.62 -10.37
CA SER A 38 -6.86 3.22 -10.69
C SER A 38 -6.61 2.92 -12.17
N PRO A 39 -6.40 1.65 -12.56
CA PRO A 39 -6.32 1.26 -13.97
C PRO A 39 -7.58 1.59 -14.77
N GLU A 40 -8.73 1.74 -14.10
CA GLU A 40 -10.00 2.16 -14.70
C GLU A 40 -10.11 3.69 -14.90
N GLY A 41 -9.09 4.46 -14.50
CA GLY A 41 -9.04 5.92 -14.64
C GLY A 41 -9.76 6.67 -13.52
N VAL A 42 -9.95 6.06 -12.34
CA VAL A 42 -10.53 6.73 -11.18
C VAL A 42 -9.43 7.38 -10.35
N LEU A 43 -9.49 8.70 -10.22
CA LEU A 43 -8.63 9.46 -9.33
C LEU A 43 -9.16 9.38 -7.89
N SER A 44 -8.32 8.96 -6.96
CA SER A 44 -8.59 8.95 -5.53
C SER A 44 -7.71 9.96 -4.82
N VAL A 45 -8.27 10.68 -3.85
CA VAL A 45 -7.55 11.66 -3.03
C VAL A 45 -7.55 11.17 -1.58
N MET A 46 -6.36 10.95 -1.04
CA MET A 46 -6.18 10.45 0.32
C MET A 46 -5.78 11.60 1.25
N PRO A 47 -6.39 11.71 2.43
CA PRO A 47 -5.96 12.70 3.42
C PRO A 47 -4.57 12.35 3.99
N PRO A 48 -3.90 13.30 4.66
CA PRO A 48 -2.71 13.00 5.42
C PRO A 48 -2.95 11.89 6.45
N PRO A 49 -1.96 11.00 6.68
CA PRO A 49 -2.10 9.89 7.62
C PRO A 49 -2.20 10.39 9.07
N THR A 50 -2.89 9.62 9.91
CA THR A 50 -2.98 9.88 11.35
C THR A 50 -1.68 9.52 12.08
N VAL A 51 -1.55 9.99 13.34
CA VAL A 51 -0.40 9.66 14.20
C VAL A 51 -0.30 8.14 14.41
N GLU A 52 -1.42 7.47 14.66
CA GLU A 52 -1.49 6.01 14.87
C GLU A 52 -0.98 5.23 13.64
N HIS A 53 -1.42 5.66 12.47
CA HIS A 53 -0.96 5.11 11.20
C HIS A 53 0.57 5.25 11.05
N GLN A 54 1.12 6.42 11.37
CA GLN A 54 2.57 6.66 11.28
C GLN A 54 3.36 5.87 12.33
N ILE A 55 2.80 5.64 13.52
CA ILE A 55 3.43 4.77 14.54
C ILE A 55 3.56 3.35 14.00
N ILE A 56 2.49 2.78 13.44
CA ILE A 56 2.51 1.43 12.85
C ILE A 56 3.54 1.35 11.71
N THR A 57 3.54 2.34 10.80
CA THR A 57 4.52 2.40 9.71
C THR A 57 5.94 2.42 10.24
N SER A 58 6.22 3.25 11.25
CA SER A 58 7.55 3.35 11.86
C SER A 58 7.98 2.07 12.55
N GLN A 59 7.09 1.38 13.26
CA GLN A 59 7.36 0.09 13.88
C GLN A 59 7.76 -0.97 12.84
N LEU A 60 7.05 -1.05 11.73
CA LEU A 60 7.39 -1.98 10.64
C LEU A 60 8.74 -1.65 10.01
N ILE A 61 9.04 -0.37 9.74
CA ILE A 61 10.34 0.04 9.19
C ILE A 61 11.47 -0.35 10.15
N VAL A 62 11.33 -0.06 11.45
CA VAL A 62 12.33 -0.43 12.46
C VAL A 62 12.51 -1.94 12.55
N TRP A 63 11.40 -2.70 12.49
CA TRP A 63 11.44 -4.16 12.50
C TRP A 63 12.22 -4.73 11.31
N PHE A 64 11.95 -4.29 10.10
CA PHE A 64 12.73 -4.70 8.93
C PHE A 64 14.21 -4.30 9.04
N ALA A 65 14.49 -3.08 9.46
CA ALA A 65 15.87 -2.58 9.63
C ALA A 65 16.65 -3.38 10.67
N ALA A 66 16.02 -3.73 11.81
CA ALA A 66 16.62 -4.53 12.87
C ALA A 66 16.98 -5.95 12.40
N HIS A 67 16.32 -6.47 11.36
CA HIS A 67 16.60 -7.78 10.75
C HIS A 67 17.46 -7.69 9.47
N GLY A 68 18.10 -6.54 9.23
CA GLY A 68 19.13 -6.38 8.20
C GLY A 68 18.59 -5.98 6.82
N TRP A 69 17.34 -5.54 6.69
CA TRP A 69 16.87 -4.90 5.47
C TRP A 69 17.46 -3.50 5.34
N PRO A 70 18.16 -3.18 4.25
CA PRO A 70 18.72 -1.84 4.05
C PRO A 70 17.61 -0.82 3.76
N PRO A 71 17.80 0.45 4.15
CA PRO A 71 16.76 1.48 4.01
C PRO A 71 16.20 1.65 2.60
N GLU A 72 17.02 1.45 1.57
CA GLU A 72 16.61 1.54 0.17
C GLU A 72 15.70 0.40 -0.31
N GLN A 73 15.48 -0.60 0.53
CA GLN A 73 14.58 -1.73 0.27
C GLN A 73 13.28 -1.66 1.08
N VAL A 74 13.17 -0.75 2.05
CA VAL A 74 11.99 -0.59 2.92
C VAL A 74 11.47 0.82 2.78
N LEU A 75 10.56 1.02 1.85
CA LEU A 75 10.16 2.35 1.40
C LEU A 75 8.72 2.68 1.79
N PRO A 76 8.52 3.67 2.67
CA PRO A 76 7.18 4.17 2.96
C PRO A 76 6.68 5.06 1.83
N ALA A 77 5.37 4.98 1.54
CA ALA A 77 4.65 5.87 0.64
C ALA A 77 5.29 6.06 -0.74
N VAL A 78 5.93 5.03 -1.27
CA VAL A 78 6.45 5.05 -2.64
C VAL A 78 5.34 4.68 -3.62
N GLY A 79 5.19 5.45 -4.70
CA GLY A 79 4.20 5.16 -5.73
C GLY A 79 4.56 3.89 -6.51
N LEU A 80 3.59 3.00 -6.69
CA LEU A 80 3.71 1.78 -7.47
C LEU A 80 2.89 1.87 -8.75
N ARG A 81 3.48 1.48 -9.87
CA ARG A 81 2.70 1.23 -11.09
C ARG A 81 2.01 -0.12 -10.99
N THR A 82 0.69 -0.07 -10.96
CA THR A 82 -0.18 -1.25 -11.06
C THR A 82 -0.62 -1.47 -12.51
N GLU A 83 -1.03 -2.69 -12.83
CA GLU A 83 -1.49 -3.06 -14.17
C GLU A 83 -2.69 -4.01 -14.05
N LYS A 84 -3.77 -3.69 -14.76
CA LYS A 84 -4.95 -4.53 -14.87
C LYS A 84 -5.54 -4.40 -16.27
N GLN A 85 -5.75 -5.53 -16.98
CA GLN A 85 -6.30 -5.55 -18.34
C GLN A 85 -5.58 -4.60 -19.30
N GLN A 86 -4.24 -4.60 -19.30
CA GLN A 86 -3.38 -3.74 -20.12
C GLN A 86 -3.54 -2.23 -19.88
N ARG A 87 -4.14 -1.84 -18.76
CA ARG A 87 -4.22 -0.46 -18.29
C ARG A 87 -3.33 -0.29 -17.07
N TYR A 88 -2.72 0.88 -16.97
CA TYR A 88 -1.85 1.22 -15.85
C TYR A 88 -2.58 2.11 -14.85
N GLY A 89 -2.32 1.83 -13.57
CA GLY A 89 -2.68 2.66 -12.45
C GLY A 89 -1.46 3.03 -11.61
N GLY A 90 -1.63 3.96 -10.68
CA GLY A 90 -0.64 4.35 -9.70
C GLY A 90 -1.24 4.28 -8.30
N ARG A 91 -0.68 3.44 -7.42
CA ARG A 91 -1.04 3.33 -6.02
C ARG A 91 0.13 3.75 -5.14
N ILE A 92 -0.17 4.31 -3.98
CA ILE A 92 0.82 4.73 -3.00
C ILE A 92 0.57 3.96 -1.71
N PRO A 93 1.01 2.69 -1.61
CA PRO A 93 0.86 1.90 -0.40
C PRO A 93 1.65 2.50 0.76
N ASP A 94 1.23 2.20 1.98
CA ASP A 94 1.83 2.76 3.19
C ASP A 94 3.27 2.30 3.39
N LEU A 95 3.58 1.04 3.02
CA LEU A 95 4.93 0.51 3.04
C LEU A 95 5.13 -0.51 1.92
N THR A 96 6.31 -0.50 1.32
CA THR A 96 6.76 -1.51 0.36
C THR A 96 8.11 -2.06 0.77
N VAL A 97 8.30 -3.36 0.60
CA VAL A 97 9.59 -4.02 0.83
C VAL A 97 10.05 -4.68 -0.47
N TRP A 98 11.34 -4.55 -0.75
CA TRP A 98 11.93 -4.95 -2.01
C TRP A 98 13.14 -5.87 -1.80
N SER A 99 13.42 -6.76 -2.76
CA SER A 99 14.64 -7.60 -2.76
C SER A 99 15.91 -6.82 -3.08
N ALA A 100 15.76 -5.69 -3.77
CA ALA A 100 16.83 -4.73 -4.09
C ALA A 100 16.18 -3.35 -4.24
N ARG A 101 16.98 -2.29 -4.25
CA ARG A 101 16.49 -0.94 -4.53
C ARG A 101 15.64 -0.94 -5.80
N PRO A 102 14.37 -0.47 -5.77
CA PRO A 102 13.52 -0.45 -6.95
C PRO A 102 14.11 0.44 -8.05
N PRO A 103 13.99 0.04 -9.33
CA PRO A 103 14.46 0.83 -10.44
C PRO A 103 13.57 2.05 -10.69
N GLY A 104 14.15 3.07 -11.31
CA GLY A 104 13.43 4.28 -11.71
C GLY A 104 13.35 5.33 -10.61
N ARG A 105 12.68 6.44 -10.94
CA ARG A 105 12.53 7.59 -10.04
C ARG A 105 11.13 7.63 -9.40
N ILE A 106 10.09 7.36 -10.21
CA ILE A 106 8.68 7.36 -9.81
C ILE A 106 7.99 6.16 -10.45
N TRP A 107 6.95 5.66 -9.83
CA TRP A 107 6.11 4.55 -10.30
C TRP A 107 6.90 3.29 -10.72
N PRO A 108 7.82 2.73 -9.88
CA PRO A 108 8.41 1.44 -10.16
C PRO A 108 7.33 0.37 -10.32
N SER A 109 7.63 -0.67 -11.12
CA SER A 109 6.71 -1.78 -11.31
C SER A 109 6.47 -2.53 -10.01
N ALA A 110 5.22 -2.74 -9.66
CA ALA A 110 4.82 -3.49 -8.47
C ALA A 110 5.33 -4.94 -8.45
N LYS A 111 5.59 -5.55 -9.61
CA LYS A 111 6.02 -6.96 -9.74
C LYS A 111 7.34 -7.31 -9.04
N THR A 112 8.16 -6.30 -8.73
CA THR A 112 9.46 -6.51 -8.08
C THR A 112 9.43 -6.28 -6.58
N ALA A 113 8.29 -5.88 -6.02
CA ALA A 113 8.10 -5.80 -4.58
C ALA A 113 7.96 -7.18 -3.96
N LEU A 114 8.62 -7.42 -2.83
CA LEU A 114 8.47 -8.64 -2.03
C LEU A 114 7.14 -8.65 -1.29
N VAL A 115 6.75 -7.51 -0.75
CA VAL A 115 5.48 -7.30 -0.07
C VAL A 115 5.03 -5.85 -0.19
N VAL A 116 3.73 -5.68 -0.32
CA VAL A 116 3.03 -4.40 -0.19
C VAL A 116 2.22 -4.43 1.09
N VAL A 117 2.28 -3.36 1.88
CA VAL A 117 1.57 -3.23 3.16
C VAL A 117 0.65 -2.02 3.10
N GLU A 118 -0.61 -2.22 3.47
CA GLU A 118 -1.61 -1.17 3.68
C GLU A 118 -2.06 -1.15 5.13
N ILE A 119 -2.11 0.04 5.73
CA ILE A 119 -2.54 0.27 7.12
C ILE A 119 -3.90 0.95 7.06
N ALA A 120 -4.93 0.20 7.34
CA ALA A 120 -6.29 0.68 7.13
C ALA A 120 -7.00 0.96 8.45
N ALA A 121 -7.59 2.15 8.58
CA ALA A 121 -8.54 2.42 9.65
C ALA A 121 -9.73 1.47 9.56
N THR A 122 -10.29 1.06 10.71
CA THR A 122 -11.44 0.12 10.79
C THR A 122 -12.68 0.64 10.07
N SER A 123 -12.78 1.94 9.83
CA SER A 123 -13.92 2.61 9.22
C SER A 123 -13.81 2.87 7.71
N THR A 124 -12.62 2.74 7.11
CA THR A 124 -12.46 2.98 5.67
C THR A 124 -12.81 1.75 4.87
N ALA A 125 -13.95 1.84 4.30
CA ALA A 125 -14.67 1.07 3.30
C ALA A 125 -14.11 -0.32 2.92
N PRO A 126 -14.89 -1.39 3.15
CA PRO A 126 -14.62 -2.72 2.59
C PRO A 126 -14.40 -2.72 1.08
N ILE A 127 -14.98 -1.74 0.38
CA ILE A 127 -14.91 -1.58 -1.08
C ILE A 127 -13.51 -1.17 -1.54
N ASP A 128 -12.88 -0.19 -0.89
CA ASP A 128 -11.53 0.25 -1.27
C ASP A 128 -10.50 -0.87 -1.08
N ARG A 129 -10.62 -1.63 0.01
CA ARG A 129 -9.77 -2.81 0.26
C ARG A 129 -9.96 -3.90 -0.80
N SER A 130 -11.18 -4.15 -1.26
CA SER A 130 -11.42 -5.16 -2.29
C SER A 130 -10.87 -4.72 -3.65
N ILE A 131 -11.03 -3.44 -4.00
CA ILE A 131 -10.51 -2.88 -5.26
C ILE A 131 -8.97 -2.94 -5.29
N LYS A 132 -8.29 -2.45 -4.24
CA LYS A 132 -6.82 -2.50 -4.16
C LYS A 132 -6.31 -3.95 -4.14
N ARG A 133 -6.99 -4.84 -3.43
CA ARG A 133 -6.65 -6.27 -3.40
C ARG A 133 -6.68 -6.88 -4.80
N ASP A 134 -7.74 -6.63 -5.56
CA ASP A 134 -7.88 -7.15 -6.92
C ASP A 134 -6.86 -6.52 -7.88
N GLU A 135 -6.57 -5.23 -7.75
CA GLU A 135 -5.54 -4.54 -8.54
C GLU A 135 -4.14 -5.06 -8.25
N TYR A 136 -3.80 -5.27 -6.98
CA TYR A 136 -2.51 -5.81 -6.58
C TYR A 136 -2.32 -7.25 -7.05
N ALA A 137 -3.37 -8.08 -6.98
CA ALA A 137 -3.34 -9.43 -7.53
C ALA A 137 -3.13 -9.42 -9.05
N ALA A 138 -3.92 -8.62 -9.79
CA ALA A 138 -3.78 -8.46 -11.24
C ALA A 138 -2.39 -7.94 -11.64
N SER A 139 -1.76 -7.11 -10.79
CA SER A 139 -0.40 -6.60 -10.98
C SER A 139 0.69 -7.61 -10.65
N GLY A 140 0.34 -8.80 -10.15
CA GLY A 140 1.28 -9.86 -9.81
C GLY A 140 2.10 -9.59 -8.54
N ILE A 141 1.59 -8.77 -7.62
CA ILE A 141 2.21 -8.57 -6.30
C ILE A 141 2.07 -9.86 -5.51
N ARG A 142 3.19 -10.46 -5.15
CA ARG A 142 3.19 -11.81 -4.56
C ARG A 142 2.61 -11.84 -3.15
N ARG A 143 2.92 -10.83 -2.32
CA ARG A 143 2.46 -10.73 -0.93
C ARG A 143 1.82 -9.39 -0.66
N TYR A 144 0.66 -9.44 -0.05
CA TYR A 144 -0.08 -8.26 0.35
C TYR A 144 -0.49 -8.37 1.82
N TRP A 145 -0.05 -7.43 2.64
CA TRP A 145 -0.36 -7.39 4.06
C TRP A 145 -1.28 -6.22 4.37
N MET A 146 -2.30 -6.49 5.17
CA MET A 146 -3.20 -5.47 5.68
C MET A 146 -3.04 -5.37 7.18
N VAL A 147 -2.77 -4.17 7.69
CA VAL A 147 -2.72 -3.89 9.12
C VAL A 147 -3.97 -3.13 9.52
N GLY A 148 -4.83 -3.75 10.33
CA GLY A 148 -6.00 -3.11 10.90
C GLY A 148 -5.61 -2.20 12.06
N GLN A 149 -6.29 -1.05 12.21
CA GLN A 149 -6.16 -0.18 13.40
C GLN A 149 -7.20 -0.60 14.46
N ASP A 150 -7.22 -1.89 14.79
CA ASP A 150 -7.96 -2.45 15.93
C ASP A 150 -7.07 -2.47 17.19
N ALA A 151 -7.59 -2.93 18.31
CA ALA A 151 -6.86 -2.96 19.59
C ALA A 151 -5.55 -3.78 19.55
N ALA A 152 -5.40 -4.71 18.59
CA ALA A 152 -4.22 -5.54 18.41
C ALA A 152 -3.35 -5.10 17.23
N ASN A 153 -3.78 -4.11 16.45
CA ASN A 153 -3.21 -3.77 15.15
C ASN A 153 -3.01 -5.03 14.31
N THR A 154 -4.12 -5.76 14.08
CA THR A 154 -4.08 -7.09 13.46
C THR A 154 -3.50 -7.04 12.06
N VAL A 155 -2.44 -7.82 11.83
CA VAL A 155 -1.80 -7.99 10.52
C VAL A 155 -2.39 -9.22 9.84
N THR A 156 -3.08 -9.03 8.73
CA THR A 156 -3.56 -10.09 7.85
C THR A 156 -2.62 -10.24 6.67
N MET A 157 -2.02 -11.41 6.51
CA MET A 157 -1.07 -11.71 5.46
C MET A 157 -1.74 -12.50 4.35
N LEU A 158 -1.58 -12.01 3.13
CA LEU A 158 -2.14 -12.60 1.94
C LEU A 158 -1.02 -12.96 0.96
N GLU A 159 -1.14 -14.11 0.31
CA GLU A 159 -0.29 -14.54 -0.79
C GLU A 159 -1.09 -14.71 -2.08
N LEU A 160 -0.48 -14.34 -3.20
CA LEU A 160 -1.08 -14.49 -4.52
C LEU A 160 -1.27 -15.99 -4.83
N ASP A 161 -2.50 -16.36 -5.20
CA ASP A 161 -2.90 -17.71 -5.54
C ASP A 161 -3.83 -17.65 -6.78
N GLY A 162 -3.30 -18.00 -7.92
CA GLY A 162 -3.98 -17.78 -9.20
C GLY A 162 -4.23 -16.30 -9.47
N ASP A 163 -5.47 -15.93 -9.71
CA ASP A 163 -5.88 -14.55 -10.04
C ASP A 163 -6.26 -13.71 -8.80
N GLY A 164 -6.06 -14.23 -7.58
CA GLY A 164 -6.45 -13.56 -6.35
C GLY A 164 -5.51 -13.84 -5.20
N TYR A 165 -5.91 -13.40 -4.01
CA TYR A 165 -5.14 -13.63 -2.80
C TYR A 165 -5.79 -14.65 -1.88
N ARG A 166 -4.98 -15.56 -1.35
CA ARG A 166 -5.33 -16.45 -0.24
C ARG A 166 -4.73 -15.92 1.06
N GLN A 167 -5.51 -15.89 2.13
CA GLN A 167 -4.99 -15.57 3.46
C GLN A 167 -4.14 -16.73 3.97
N VAL A 168 -2.91 -16.41 4.38
CA VAL A 168 -1.95 -17.38 4.88
C VAL A 168 -1.70 -17.29 6.38
N ALA A 169 -1.83 -16.08 6.96
CA ALA A 169 -1.65 -15.86 8.38
C ALA A 169 -2.43 -14.64 8.88
N THR A 170 -2.63 -14.60 10.19
CA THR A 170 -3.14 -13.42 10.91
C THR A 170 -2.48 -13.37 12.28
N HIS A 171 -1.86 -12.23 12.60
CA HIS A 171 -1.14 -12.03 13.86
C HIS A 171 -1.39 -10.64 14.43
N PRO A 172 -1.39 -10.48 15.77
CA PRO A 172 -1.22 -9.15 16.36
C PRO A 172 0.11 -8.54 15.93
N LEU A 173 0.14 -7.23 15.64
CA LEU A 173 1.38 -6.55 15.25
C LEU A 173 2.49 -6.73 16.29
N ALA A 174 2.15 -6.60 17.57
CA ALA A 174 3.12 -6.80 18.66
C ALA A 174 3.78 -8.20 18.67
N TRP A 175 3.04 -9.24 18.24
CA TRP A 175 3.60 -10.58 18.09
C TRP A 175 4.52 -10.64 16.86
N LEU A 176 4.07 -10.11 15.72
CA LEU A 176 4.85 -10.10 14.47
C LEU A 176 6.22 -9.44 14.67
N LEU A 177 6.27 -8.30 15.36
CA LEU A 177 7.50 -7.56 15.62
C LEU A 177 8.55 -8.31 16.45
N ASN A 178 8.19 -9.45 17.04
CA ASN A 178 9.10 -10.36 17.77
C ASN A 178 9.55 -11.58 16.92
N THR A 179 9.23 -11.61 15.64
CA THR A 179 9.63 -12.68 14.70
C THR A 179 10.64 -12.17 13.68
N ASP A 180 11.18 -13.06 12.85
CA ASP A 180 12.05 -12.67 11.74
C ASP A 180 11.21 -12.42 10.46
N PRO A 181 11.33 -11.29 9.78
CA PRO A 181 10.62 -11.03 8.50
C PRO A 181 10.89 -12.09 7.43
N ARG A 182 12.04 -12.77 7.48
CA ARG A 182 12.40 -13.83 6.54
C ARG A 182 11.46 -15.03 6.62
N ASP A 183 10.85 -15.28 7.78
CA ASP A 183 9.88 -16.38 7.97
C ASP A 183 8.63 -16.20 7.07
N TYR A 184 8.40 -14.97 6.57
CA TYR A 184 7.24 -14.60 5.76
C TYR A 184 7.58 -14.18 4.33
N LEU A 185 8.84 -13.86 4.04
CA LEU A 185 9.27 -13.25 2.77
C LEU A 185 10.21 -14.13 1.93
N THR A 186 10.64 -15.28 2.45
CA THR A 186 11.40 -16.28 1.68
C THR A 186 10.46 -17.12 0.82
N ASP A 187 11.00 -17.60 -0.31
CA ASP A 187 10.34 -18.53 -1.22
C ASP A 187 10.51 -19.97 -0.76
#